data_6ecd68339f0ed50757774ac91768e4de
#
_entry.id   6ecd68339f0ed50757774ac91768e4de
#
_cell.length_a   1.000
_cell.length_b   1.000
_cell.length_c   1.000
_cell.angle_alpha   90.00
_cell.angle_beta   90.00
_cell.angle_gamma   90.00
#
_symmetry.space_group_name_H-M   'P 1'
#
loop_
_entity.id
_entity.type
_entity.pdbx_description
1 polymer ?
#
loop_
_entity_poly.entity_id
_entity_poly.type
_entity_poly.pdbx_seq_one_letter_code
_entity_poly.pdbx_strand_id
1 'polypeptide(L)'
;MSEGKKYLSTGDIAGYCEVNVTTVKRWIREGHLPGFQTPMGHFRVTKQDFIQFLHDNNMPIDEALVEKEDKRVLIIDDDPGMIKTILMTLEGMDIEMSVDSATDGYEGLMKIGQSVPDLLIIDLNMPKINGYEVIKQVKESKAFSSAEIMVVSSVLSEEAESRLEALGVSTLLKKPFKLGDLKDEVTKIFGLNGSQG
;
A
#
# COMPACT_ATOMS: atom_id res chain seq x y z
N MET A 1 -5.84 -2.39 22.08
CA MET A 1 -4.43 -1.89 22.21
C MET A 1 -4.38 -0.48 21.69
N SER A 2 -3.51 0.41 22.19
CA SER A 2 -3.51 1.82 21.75
C SER A 2 -2.95 1.92 20.33
N GLU A 3 -3.75 2.49 19.43
CA GLU A 3 -3.35 2.85 18.07
C GLU A 3 -2.07 3.70 18.09
N GLY A 4 -1.13 3.43 17.17
CA GLY A 4 0.06 4.26 16.95
C GLY A 4 1.33 3.91 17.72
N LYS A 5 1.41 2.83 18.49
CA LYS A 5 2.66 2.43 19.14
C LYS A 5 3.54 1.60 18.20
N LYS A 6 4.66 2.14 17.76
CA LYS A 6 5.69 1.43 16.96
C LYS A 6 6.27 0.19 17.67
N TYR A 7 6.28 0.17 19.01
CA TYR A 7 6.84 -0.91 19.83
C TYR A 7 5.85 -1.37 20.89
N LEU A 8 5.75 -2.68 21.07
CA LEU A 8 5.00 -3.32 22.12
C LEU A 8 5.84 -3.50 23.38
N SER A 9 5.24 -3.32 24.55
CA SER A 9 5.85 -3.68 25.81
C SER A 9 5.60 -5.16 26.14
N THR A 10 6.37 -5.72 27.06
CA THR A 10 6.12 -7.08 27.55
C THR A 10 4.75 -7.24 28.22
N GLY A 11 4.16 -6.14 28.71
CA GLY A 11 2.80 -6.12 29.25
C GLY A 11 1.74 -6.22 28.16
N ASP A 12 1.92 -5.49 27.05
CA ASP A 12 1.00 -5.53 25.90
C ASP A 12 0.95 -6.95 25.31
N ILE A 13 2.13 -7.59 25.15
CA ILE A 13 2.26 -8.96 24.63
C ILE A 13 1.69 -10.00 25.61
N ALA A 14 1.96 -9.84 26.90
CA ALA A 14 1.44 -10.74 27.93
C ALA A 14 -0.09 -10.73 27.98
N GLY A 15 -0.68 -9.54 27.86
CA GLY A 15 -2.15 -9.40 27.79
C GLY A 15 -2.74 -10.03 26.54
N TYR A 16 -2.06 -9.87 25.41
CA TYR A 16 -2.53 -10.45 24.14
C TYR A 16 -2.48 -11.98 24.14
N CYS A 17 -1.38 -12.56 24.59
CA CYS A 17 -1.17 -14.01 24.61
C CYS A 17 -1.79 -14.70 25.86
N GLU A 18 -2.45 -13.94 26.73
CA GLU A 18 -3.00 -14.44 28.02
C GLU A 18 -1.97 -15.18 28.87
N VAL A 19 -0.73 -14.67 28.89
CA VAL A 19 0.38 -15.26 29.66
C VAL A 19 0.95 -14.25 30.65
N ASN A 20 1.82 -14.76 31.55
CA ASN A 20 2.51 -13.88 32.50
C ASN A 20 3.62 -13.08 31.84
N VAL A 21 3.83 -11.82 32.26
CA VAL A 21 4.93 -10.94 31.76
C VAL A 21 6.30 -11.63 31.87
N THR A 22 6.51 -12.48 32.89
CA THR A 22 7.73 -13.26 33.04
C THR A 22 7.96 -14.26 31.93
N THR A 23 6.88 -14.82 31.36
CA THR A 23 6.93 -15.73 30.20
C THR A 23 7.41 -14.99 28.97
N VAL A 24 6.86 -13.78 28.68
CA VAL A 24 7.29 -12.95 27.57
C VAL A 24 8.76 -12.54 27.69
N LYS A 25 9.19 -12.14 28.90
CA LYS A 25 10.61 -11.83 29.16
C LYS A 25 11.53 -13.02 28.91
N ARG A 26 11.06 -14.24 29.22
CA ARG A 26 11.79 -15.49 28.93
C ARG A 26 11.89 -15.71 27.42
N TRP A 27 10.80 -15.60 26.65
CA TRP A 27 10.82 -15.73 25.19
C TRP A 27 11.84 -14.80 24.54
N ILE A 28 11.91 -13.53 25.02
CA ILE A 28 12.88 -12.56 24.50
C ILE A 28 14.32 -12.96 24.85
N ARG A 29 14.58 -13.38 26.09
CA ARG A 29 15.92 -13.77 26.56
C ARG A 29 16.44 -15.05 25.90
N GLU A 30 15.55 -15.98 25.60
CA GLU A 30 15.85 -17.24 24.92
C GLU A 30 15.92 -17.08 23.40
N GLY A 31 15.64 -15.89 22.86
CA GLY A 31 15.70 -15.59 21.43
C GLY A 31 14.50 -16.10 20.62
N HIS A 32 13.46 -16.61 21.27
CA HIS A 32 12.23 -17.05 20.58
C HIS A 32 11.40 -15.87 20.06
N LEU A 33 11.43 -14.73 20.76
CA LEU A 33 10.76 -13.51 20.37
C LEU A 33 11.82 -12.40 20.22
N PRO A 34 12.10 -11.92 18.98
CA PRO A 34 13.04 -10.82 18.78
C PRO A 34 12.61 -9.56 19.53
N GLY A 35 13.56 -8.94 20.22
CA GLY A 35 13.27 -7.74 20.99
C GLY A 35 14.55 -7.09 21.50
N PHE A 36 14.45 -5.85 21.92
CA PHE A 36 15.56 -5.10 22.48
C PHE A 36 15.22 -4.54 23.85
N GLN A 37 16.26 -4.21 24.63
CA GLN A 37 16.11 -3.62 25.94
C GLN A 37 16.46 -2.14 25.90
N THR A 38 15.59 -1.31 26.47
CA THR A 38 15.88 0.12 26.64
C THR A 38 16.97 0.34 27.68
N PRO A 39 17.64 1.50 27.72
CA PRO A 39 18.63 1.83 28.76
C PRO A 39 18.11 1.70 30.20
N MET A 40 16.81 1.84 30.39
CA MET A 40 16.15 1.65 31.69
C MET A 40 15.72 0.18 31.97
N GLY A 41 16.15 -0.78 31.16
CA GLY A 41 15.92 -2.19 31.40
C GLY A 41 14.56 -2.73 30.93
N HIS A 42 13.76 -1.95 30.21
CA HIS A 42 12.47 -2.40 29.69
C HIS A 42 12.63 -3.04 28.32
N PHE A 43 12.08 -4.24 28.14
CA PHE A 43 12.01 -4.88 26.83
C PHE A 43 10.99 -4.20 25.91
N ARG A 44 11.33 -4.14 24.62
CA ARG A 44 10.50 -3.68 23.54
C ARG A 44 10.59 -4.65 22.36
N VAL A 45 9.48 -4.90 21.71
CA VAL A 45 9.33 -5.77 20.53
C VAL A 45 8.64 -4.96 19.44
N THR A 46 9.07 -5.08 18.20
CA THR A 46 8.34 -4.47 17.10
C THR A 46 7.03 -5.21 16.87
N LYS A 47 6.01 -4.54 16.32
CA LYS A 47 4.77 -5.22 15.95
C LYS A 47 5.03 -6.34 14.94
N GLN A 48 5.90 -6.10 13.97
CA GLN A 48 6.27 -7.07 12.93
C GLN A 48 6.90 -8.34 13.53
N ASP A 49 7.88 -8.20 14.42
CA ASP A 49 8.50 -9.34 15.11
C ASP A 49 7.46 -10.13 15.94
N PHE A 50 6.50 -9.44 16.55
CA PHE A 50 5.45 -10.09 17.31
C PHE A 50 4.46 -10.84 16.41
N ILE A 51 4.05 -10.27 15.28
CA ILE A 51 3.20 -10.95 14.28
C ILE A 51 3.90 -12.20 13.74
N GLN A 52 5.19 -12.10 13.42
CA GLN A 52 5.97 -13.25 12.96
C GLN A 52 6.04 -14.33 14.04
N PHE A 53 6.27 -13.96 15.30
CA PHE A 53 6.26 -14.89 16.41
C PHE A 53 4.92 -15.61 16.58
N LEU A 54 3.79 -14.91 16.47
CA LEU A 54 2.45 -15.51 16.51
C LEU A 54 2.24 -16.51 15.36
N HIS A 55 2.65 -16.14 14.16
CA HIS A 55 2.58 -17.00 12.97
C HIS A 55 3.40 -18.28 13.17
N ASP A 56 4.67 -18.17 13.58
CA ASP A 56 5.59 -19.30 13.75
C ASP A 56 5.13 -20.28 14.86
N ASN A 57 4.33 -19.79 15.80
CA ASN A 57 3.79 -20.60 16.90
C ASN A 57 2.31 -20.99 16.68
N ASN A 58 1.75 -20.79 15.47
CA ASN A 58 0.35 -21.05 15.14
C ASN A 58 -0.65 -20.41 16.13
N MET A 59 -0.33 -19.23 16.64
CA MET A 59 -1.20 -18.45 17.52
C MET A 59 -2.13 -17.57 16.69
N PRO A 60 -3.39 -17.30 17.14
CA PRO A 60 -4.30 -16.43 16.43
C PRO A 60 -3.72 -15.01 16.34
N ILE A 61 -3.85 -14.40 15.16
CA ILE A 61 -3.45 -13.03 14.89
C ILE A 61 -4.72 -12.19 14.79
N ASP A 62 -4.91 -11.25 15.70
CA ASP A 62 -6.01 -10.30 15.68
C ASP A 62 -5.77 -9.27 14.56
N GLU A 63 -6.79 -8.99 13.75
CA GLU A 63 -6.71 -7.96 12.69
C GLU A 63 -6.27 -6.59 13.23
N ALA A 64 -6.60 -6.27 14.49
CA ALA A 64 -6.15 -5.04 15.15
C ALA A 64 -4.62 -4.99 15.41
N LEU A 65 -3.92 -6.11 15.31
CA LEU A 65 -2.45 -6.18 15.44
C LEU A 65 -1.77 -5.93 14.11
N VAL A 66 -2.40 -6.35 13.03
CA VAL A 66 -1.94 -6.08 11.66
C VAL A 66 -2.21 -4.59 11.43
N GLU A 67 -1.17 -3.75 11.48
CA GLU A 67 -1.33 -2.40 10.94
C GLU A 67 -1.78 -2.59 9.50
N LYS A 68 -2.97 -2.15 9.17
CA LYS A 68 -3.28 -1.87 7.78
C LYS A 68 -2.28 -0.79 7.39
N GLU A 69 -1.24 -1.17 6.65
CA GLU A 69 -0.36 -0.17 6.05
C GLU A 69 -1.26 0.71 5.21
N ASP A 70 -1.33 2.01 5.55
CA ASP A 70 -2.07 2.99 4.75
C ASP A 70 -1.63 2.81 3.31
N LYS A 71 -2.53 2.36 2.45
CA LYS A 71 -2.22 2.17 1.04
C LYS A 71 -1.86 3.52 0.44
N ARG A 72 -0.69 3.60 -0.19
CA ARG A 72 -0.24 4.82 -0.85
C ARG A 72 -0.65 4.80 -2.31
N VAL A 73 -1.44 5.78 -2.69
CA VAL A 73 -1.89 5.97 -4.07
C VAL A 73 -1.30 7.25 -4.63
N LEU A 74 -0.72 7.17 -5.81
CA LEU A 74 -0.28 8.35 -6.56
C LEU A 74 -1.09 8.47 -7.85
N ILE A 75 -1.71 9.63 -8.06
CA ILE A 75 -2.46 9.97 -9.27
C ILE A 75 -1.58 10.88 -10.14
N ILE A 76 -1.38 10.54 -11.42
CA ILE A 76 -0.67 11.39 -12.38
C ILE A 76 -1.58 11.66 -13.58
N ASP A 77 -2.05 12.89 -13.70
CA ASP A 77 -2.96 13.33 -14.78
C ASP A 77 -2.79 14.83 -14.97
N ASP A 78 -2.74 15.33 -16.19
CA ASP A 78 -2.60 16.77 -16.46
C ASP A 78 -3.93 17.54 -16.34
N ASP A 79 -5.05 16.83 -16.18
CA ASP A 79 -6.37 17.42 -15.89
C ASP A 79 -6.65 17.47 -14.37
N PRO A 80 -6.59 18.66 -13.73
CA PRO A 80 -6.90 18.80 -12.30
C PRO A 80 -8.33 18.38 -11.94
N GLY A 81 -9.27 18.45 -12.89
CA GLY A 81 -10.65 17.99 -12.71
C GLY A 81 -10.71 16.47 -12.57
N MET A 82 -9.92 15.76 -13.39
CA MET A 82 -9.81 14.31 -13.32
C MET A 82 -9.13 13.88 -12.02
N ILE A 83 -8.01 14.51 -11.64
CA ILE A 83 -7.35 14.28 -10.34
C ILE A 83 -8.36 14.41 -9.19
N LYS A 84 -9.11 15.53 -9.16
CA LYS A 84 -10.10 15.76 -8.12
C LYS A 84 -11.19 14.69 -8.11
N THR A 85 -11.66 14.25 -9.28
CA THR A 85 -12.69 13.21 -9.41
C THR A 85 -12.21 11.88 -8.85
N ILE A 86 -10.98 11.46 -9.20
CA ILE A 86 -10.38 10.22 -8.71
C ILE A 86 -10.16 10.33 -7.20
N LEU A 87 -9.56 11.43 -6.72
CA LEU A 87 -9.28 11.66 -5.29
C LEU A 87 -10.55 11.55 -4.44
N MET A 88 -11.61 12.29 -4.80
CA MET A 88 -12.90 12.23 -4.08
C MET A 88 -13.53 10.84 -4.11
N THR A 89 -13.31 10.08 -5.20
CA THR A 89 -13.81 8.71 -5.31
C THR A 89 -13.09 7.78 -4.36
N LEU A 90 -11.75 7.91 -4.27
CA LEU A 90 -10.91 7.11 -3.38
C LEU A 90 -11.16 7.45 -1.91
N GLU A 91 -11.27 8.73 -1.56
CA GLU A 91 -11.62 9.18 -0.19
C GLU A 91 -12.98 8.66 0.28
N GLY A 92 -13.90 8.39 -0.66
CA GLY A 92 -15.22 7.81 -0.37
C GLY A 92 -15.22 6.28 -0.30
N MET A 93 -14.06 5.61 -0.31
CA MET A 93 -13.93 4.17 -0.11
C MET A 93 -13.63 3.87 1.37
N ASP A 94 -14.10 2.72 1.85
CA ASP A 94 -13.79 2.22 3.20
C ASP A 94 -12.43 1.49 3.20
N ILE A 95 -11.39 2.20 2.76
CA ILE A 95 -10.02 1.71 2.67
C ILE A 95 -9.11 2.80 3.24
N GLU A 96 -8.32 2.47 4.26
CA GLU A 96 -7.29 3.38 4.76
C GLU A 96 -6.21 3.56 3.70
N MET A 97 -6.14 4.77 3.13
CA MET A 97 -5.15 5.11 2.10
C MET A 97 -4.73 6.57 2.19
N SER A 98 -3.49 6.83 1.84
CA SER A 98 -2.97 8.16 1.59
C SER A 98 -2.89 8.39 0.08
N VAL A 99 -3.50 9.45 -0.40
CA VAL A 99 -3.54 9.78 -1.84
C VAL A 99 -2.76 11.05 -2.09
N ASP A 100 -1.78 10.97 -2.99
CA ASP A 100 -1.04 12.11 -3.52
C ASP A 100 -1.30 12.24 -5.02
N SER A 101 -0.99 13.39 -5.61
CA SER A 101 -1.22 13.63 -7.02
C SER A 101 -0.09 14.44 -7.66
N ALA A 102 0.11 14.26 -8.97
CA ALA A 102 1.01 15.02 -9.80
C ALA A 102 0.30 15.45 -11.08
N THR A 103 0.63 16.63 -11.59
CA THR A 103 0.02 17.22 -12.79
C THR A 103 0.86 17.02 -14.04
N ASP A 104 2.03 16.41 -13.92
CA ASP A 104 2.85 15.97 -15.06
C ASP A 104 3.75 14.79 -14.68
N GLY A 105 4.32 14.14 -15.71
CA GLY A 105 5.15 12.94 -15.52
C GLY A 105 6.46 13.20 -14.76
N TYR A 106 7.05 14.39 -14.82
CA TYR A 106 8.25 14.72 -14.04
C TYR A 106 7.96 14.81 -12.55
N GLU A 107 6.90 15.54 -12.19
CA GLU A 107 6.45 15.63 -10.80
C GLU A 107 6.11 14.23 -10.27
N GLY A 108 5.42 13.41 -11.09
CA GLY A 108 5.10 12.04 -10.76
C GLY A 108 6.33 11.20 -10.45
N LEU A 109 7.33 11.20 -11.31
CA LEU A 109 8.58 10.47 -11.10
C LEU A 109 9.35 10.93 -9.86
N MET A 110 9.37 12.25 -9.58
CA MET A 110 9.97 12.78 -8.36
C MET A 110 9.28 12.24 -7.11
N LYS A 111 7.94 12.20 -7.08
CA LYS A 111 7.16 11.69 -5.95
C LYS A 111 7.36 10.18 -5.76
N ILE A 112 7.39 9.39 -6.86
CA ILE A 112 7.71 7.95 -6.82
C ILE A 112 9.10 7.72 -6.22
N GLY A 113 10.09 8.55 -6.60
CA GLY A 113 11.44 8.45 -6.05
C GLY A 113 11.55 8.79 -4.56
N GLN A 114 10.66 9.61 -4.03
CA GLN A 114 10.60 9.95 -2.60
C GLN A 114 9.87 8.87 -1.78
N SER A 115 8.80 8.31 -2.33
CA SER A 115 7.98 7.29 -1.69
C SER A 115 7.29 6.44 -2.75
N VAL A 116 7.64 5.16 -2.82
CA VAL A 116 7.03 4.23 -3.77
C VAL A 116 5.56 4.03 -3.43
N PRO A 117 4.61 4.30 -4.35
CA PRO A 117 3.20 4.05 -4.10
C PRO A 117 2.88 2.55 -4.18
N ASP A 118 1.84 2.10 -3.49
CA ASP A 118 1.26 0.77 -3.69
C ASP A 118 0.45 0.72 -5.00
N LEU A 119 -0.19 1.84 -5.36
CA LEU A 119 -0.94 2.00 -6.60
C LEU A 119 -0.59 3.32 -7.29
N LEU A 120 -0.20 3.24 -8.55
CA LEU A 120 -0.03 4.35 -9.47
C LEU A 120 -1.23 4.40 -10.42
N ILE A 121 -2.03 5.48 -10.37
CA ILE A 121 -3.10 5.77 -11.35
C ILE A 121 -2.56 6.81 -12.31
N ILE A 122 -2.50 6.50 -13.60
CA ILE A 122 -1.80 7.36 -14.57
C ILE A 122 -2.55 7.54 -15.89
N ASP A 123 -2.62 8.78 -16.38
CA ASP A 123 -3.01 9.04 -17.77
C ASP A 123 -1.83 8.82 -18.73
N LEU A 124 -2.15 8.35 -19.93
CA LEU A 124 -1.15 8.19 -21.00
C LEU A 124 -0.85 9.50 -21.72
N ASN A 125 -1.85 10.36 -21.84
CA ASN A 125 -1.79 11.54 -22.70
C ASN A 125 -1.50 12.81 -21.90
N MET A 126 -0.25 12.96 -21.50
CA MET A 126 0.23 14.13 -20.77
C MET A 126 1.33 14.86 -21.54
N PRO A 127 1.47 16.20 -21.36
CA PRO A 127 2.54 16.96 -21.97
C PRO A 127 3.92 16.63 -21.35
N LYS A 128 4.99 16.91 -22.08
CA LYS A 128 6.40 16.73 -21.71
C LYS A 128 6.84 15.26 -21.64
N ILE A 129 6.49 14.56 -20.59
CA ILE A 129 6.67 13.11 -20.45
C ILE A 129 5.29 12.47 -20.42
N ASN A 130 5.03 11.58 -21.39
CA ASN A 130 3.78 10.85 -21.47
C ASN A 130 3.74 9.66 -20.48
N GLY A 131 2.54 9.13 -20.23
CA GLY A 131 2.36 8.06 -19.27
C GLY A 131 3.14 6.79 -19.60
N TYR A 132 3.34 6.45 -20.86
CA TYR A 132 4.15 5.30 -21.27
C TYR A 132 5.60 5.40 -20.81
N GLU A 133 6.19 6.60 -20.91
CA GLU A 133 7.56 6.83 -20.47
C GLU A 133 7.70 6.72 -18.95
N VAL A 134 6.72 7.25 -18.22
CA VAL A 134 6.67 7.08 -16.76
C VAL A 134 6.55 5.60 -16.37
N ILE A 135 5.59 4.88 -16.96
CA ILE A 135 5.37 3.45 -16.71
C ILE A 135 6.64 2.65 -17.00
N LYS A 136 7.30 2.93 -18.14
CA LYS A 136 8.54 2.25 -18.51
C LYS A 136 9.63 2.45 -17.46
N GLN A 137 9.86 3.67 -17.00
CA GLN A 137 10.85 3.97 -15.96
C GLN A 137 10.54 3.28 -14.63
N VAL A 138 9.25 3.24 -14.25
CA VAL A 138 8.81 2.53 -13.05
C VAL A 138 9.07 1.03 -13.16
N LYS A 139 8.70 0.40 -14.28
CA LYS A 139 8.87 -1.05 -14.50
C LYS A 139 10.32 -1.47 -14.68
N GLU A 140 11.18 -0.63 -15.27
CA GLU A 140 12.62 -0.90 -15.41
C GLU A 140 13.39 -0.77 -14.10
N SER A 141 12.85 -0.06 -13.10
CA SER A 141 13.49 0.14 -11.81
C SER A 141 13.10 -0.95 -10.81
N LYS A 142 14.07 -1.74 -10.36
CA LYS A 142 13.85 -2.73 -9.28
C LYS A 142 13.32 -2.09 -7.98
N ALA A 143 13.64 -0.83 -7.73
CA ALA A 143 13.20 -0.11 -6.55
C ALA A 143 11.69 0.19 -6.55
N PHE A 144 11.06 0.20 -7.72
CA PHE A 144 9.65 0.55 -7.90
C PHE A 144 8.79 -0.64 -8.36
N SER A 145 9.37 -1.84 -8.42
CA SER A 145 8.72 -3.05 -9.00
C SER A 145 7.49 -3.53 -8.22
N SER A 146 7.30 -3.07 -6.98
CA SER A 146 6.14 -3.41 -6.15
C SER A 146 4.90 -2.54 -6.44
N ALA A 147 5.06 -1.44 -7.18
CA ALA A 147 3.94 -0.57 -7.51
C ALA A 147 3.00 -1.24 -8.52
N GLU A 148 1.73 -1.40 -8.15
CA GLU A 148 0.68 -1.74 -9.10
C GLU A 148 0.36 -0.52 -9.95
N ILE A 149 0.03 -0.73 -11.23
CA ILE A 149 -0.24 0.37 -12.16
C ILE A 149 -1.62 0.19 -12.78
N MET A 150 -2.45 1.24 -12.63
CA MET A 150 -3.73 1.40 -13.33
C MET A 150 -3.63 2.56 -14.30
N VAL A 151 -3.88 2.29 -15.56
CA VAL A 151 -3.96 3.33 -16.59
C VAL A 151 -5.39 3.83 -16.72
N VAL A 152 -5.57 5.15 -16.67
CA VAL A 152 -6.86 5.83 -16.82
C VAL A 152 -6.76 6.82 -17.98
N SER A 153 -7.18 6.43 -19.19
CA SER A 153 -6.95 7.27 -20.38
C SER A 153 -8.08 7.24 -21.39
N SER A 154 -8.19 8.31 -22.19
CA SER A 154 -9.11 8.39 -23.33
C SER A 154 -8.58 7.69 -24.59
N VAL A 155 -7.28 7.45 -24.67
CA VAL A 155 -6.58 6.93 -25.86
C VAL A 155 -6.23 5.43 -25.74
N LEU A 156 -7.16 4.62 -25.23
CA LEU A 156 -7.01 3.17 -25.19
C LEU A 156 -7.50 2.57 -26.51
N SER A 157 -6.56 2.26 -27.40
CA SER A 157 -6.74 1.47 -28.62
C SER A 157 -6.16 0.07 -28.42
N GLU A 158 -6.49 -0.89 -29.27
CA GLU A 158 -5.91 -2.25 -29.23
C GLU A 158 -4.36 -2.21 -29.28
N GLU A 159 -3.78 -1.28 -30.02
CA GLU A 159 -2.33 -1.09 -30.09
C GLU A 159 -1.78 -0.55 -28.74
N ALA A 160 -2.49 0.40 -28.12
CA ALA A 160 -2.14 0.93 -26.81
C ALA A 160 -2.21 -0.14 -25.72
N GLU A 161 -3.27 -0.95 -25.73
CA GLU A 161 -3.47 -2.06 -24.80
C GLU A 161 -2.36 -3.12 -24.94
N SER A 162 -2.06 -3.55 -26.18
CA SER A 162 -0.97 -4.50 -26.43
C SER A 162 0.39 -3.98 -25.96
N ARG A 163 0.65 -2.67 -26.11
CA ARG A 163 1.87 -2.03 -25.65
C ARG A 163 1.96 -1.98 -24.13
N LEU A 164 0.84 -1.73 -23.45
CA LEU A 164 0.77 -1.72 -21.98
C LEU A 164 0.94 -3.14 -21.42
N GLU A 165 0.31 -4.12 -22.05
CA GLU A 165 0.47 -5.53 -21.66
C GLU A 165 1.92 -5.98 -21.77
N ALA A 166 2.64 -5.57 -22.81
CA ALA A 166 4.08 -5.84 -22.96
C ALA A 166 4.92 -5.17 -21.85
N LEU A 167 4.44 -4.10 -21.22
CA LEU A 167 5.04 -3.46 -20.04
C LEU A 167 4.57 -4.08 -18.72
N GLY A 168 3.73 -5.12 -18.77
CA GLY A 168 3.18 -5.77 -17.58
C GLY A 168 2.11 -4.93 -16.88
N VAL A 169 1.34 -4.14 -17.64
CA VAL A 169 0.19 -3.36 -17.15
C VAL A 169 -1.07 -3.91 -17.78
N SER A 170 -1.97 -4.44 -16.95
CA SER A 170 -3.22 -5.05 -17.39
C SER A 170 -4.47 -4.32 -16.87
N THR A 171 -4.33 -3.45 -15.87
CA THR A 171 -5.46 -2.71 -15.33
C THR A 171 -5.63 -1.39 -16.09
N LEU A 172 -6.69 -1.34 -16.90
CA LEU A 172 -6.96 -0.23 -17.82
C LEU A 172 -8.40 0.26 -17.62
N LEU A 173 -8.57 1.57 -17.47
CA LEU A 173 -9.87 2.22 -17.34
C LEU A 173 -10.02 3.32 -18.39
N LYS A 174 -10.96 3.15 -19.31
CA LYS A 174 -11.16 4.11 -20.42
C LYS A 174 -12.00 5.31 -19.96
N LYS A 175 -11.50 6.52 -20.22
CA LYS A 175 -12.27 7.77 -20.05
C LYS A 175 -13.30 7.94 -21.17
N PRO A 176 -14.56 8.35 -20.89
CA PRO A 176 -15.15 8.52 -19.56
C PRO A 176 -15.52 7.18 -18.92
N PHE A 177 -15.36 7.07 -17.60
CA PHE A 177 -15.68 5.89 -16.81
C PHE A 177 -16.71 6.18 -15.72
N LYS A 178 -17.33 5.14 -15.18
CA LYS A 178 -18.18 5.26 -13.98
C LYS A 178 -17.33 5.20 -12.72
N LEU A 179 -17.71 5.97 -11.70
CA LEU A 179 -16.98 5.95 -10.42
C LEU A 179 -16.96 4.57 -9.76
N GLY A 180 -18.01 3.75 -10.00
CA GLY A 180 -18.07 2.36 -9.57
C GLY A 180 -16.98 1.51 -10.19
N ASP A 181 -16.72 1.66 -11.49
CA ASP A 181 -15.70 0.88 -12.21
C ASP A 181 -14.30 1.18 -11.62
N LEU A 182 -14.01 2.44 -11.28
CA LEU A 182 -12.77 2.83 -10.60
C LEU A 182 -12.64 2.17 -9.22
N LYS A 183 -13.71 2.20 -8.41
CA LYS A 183 -13.74 1.57 -7.09
C LYS A 183 -13.52 0.06 -7.16
N ASP A 184 -14.15 -0.59 -8.13
CA ASP A 184 -14.05 -2.03 -8.33
C ASP A 184 -12.61 -2.44 -8.67
N GLU A 185 -11.94 -1.70 -9.58
CA GLU A 185 -10.56 -1.98 -9.93
C GLU A 185 -9.59 -1.74 -8.74
N VAL A 186 -9.76 -0.65 -8.00
CA VAL A 186 -8.94 -0.38 -6.80
C VAL A 186 -9.15 -1.46 -5.73
N THR A 187 -10.38 -1.90 -5.53
CA THR A 187 -10.72 -2.98 -4.59
C THR A 187 -10.04 -4.30 -4.99
N LYS A 188 -10.04 -4.64 -6.28
CA LYS A 188 -9.35 -5.83 -6.82
C LYS A 188 -7.84 -5.75 -6.59
N ILE A 189 -7.21 -4.60 -6.92
CA ILE A 189 -5.78 -4.40 -6.77
C ILE A 189 -5.34 -4.58 -5.32
N PHE A 190 -6.09 -4.05 -4.37
CA PHE A 190 -5.74 -4.18 -2.95
C PHE A 190 -6.19 -5.50 -2.31
N GLY A 191 -6.76 -6.42 -3.10
CA GLY A 191 -7.17 -7.75 -2.61
C GLY A 191 -8.34 -7.73 -1.63
N LEU A 192 -9.10 -6.62 -1.61
CA LEU A 192 -10.20 -6.38 -0.68
C LEU A 192 -11.53 -6.92 -1.22
N ASN A 193 -11.50 -8.02 -1.97
CA ASN A 193 -12.71 -8.67 -2.48
C ASN A 193 -13.63 -9.02 -1.30
N GLY A 194 -14.74 -8.28 -1.25
CA GLY A 194 -15.66 -8.23 -0.15
C GLY A 194 -16.03 -9.58 0.44
N SER A 195 -15.99 -9.63 1.74
CA SER A 195 -16.90 -10.43 2.52
C SER A 195 -18.31 -9.96 2.16
N GLN A 196 -18.91 -10.53 1.12
CA GLN A 196 -20.36 -10.53 0.99
C GLN A 196 -20.86 -11.56 2.00
N GLY A 197 -21.25 -11.08 3.18
CA GLY A 197 -22.09 -11.78 4.14
C GLY A 197 -23.55 -11.46 3.87
#